data_755e8ef8d936c82941e64e285c6cf89b
#
_entry.id   755e8ef8d936c82941e64e285c6cf89b
#
_cell.length_a   1.000
_cell.length_b   1.000
_cell.length_c   1.000
_cell.angle_alpha   90.00
_cell.angle_beta   90.00
_cell.angle_gamma   90.00
#
_symmetry.space_group_name_H-M   'P 1'
#
loop_
_entity.id
_entity.type
_entity.pdbx_description
1 polymer ?
#
loop_
_entity_poly.entity_id
_entity_poly.type
_entity_poly.pdbx_seq_one_letter_code
_entity_poly.pdbx_strand_id
1 'polypeptide(L)'
;METEWDKSTISTPSELARFTARYIEQFCSRMAFPSAWHILVSRHPKVDINRSPYAGPLHTTLENQSLTIHLYEKDLMGISPLALQGWLDMELARRHLQLEPSVYRVNFDKEIRPLINISGSGLQMVRHMVAHLETGLKNLIASQIVIEMGNSMALLYYYTYKINPSVEEKENYQRLYPHQWIRAIFLCRKNKRFAPAALMAEKGIAAELVSYWWNCHAYMSPEDKRFLETLFYLSNQNPVKHFSETLVEMFKFVKSQLLVR
;
A
#
# COMPACT_ATOMS: atom_id res chain seq x y z
N MET A 1 15.42 19.44 12.70
CA MET A 1 15.61 19.09 14.12
C MET A 1 15.56 17.59 14.19
N GLU A 2 16.73 16.92 14.09
CA GLU A 2 16.86 15.48 14.26
C GLU A 2 16.56 15.18 15.73
N THR A 3 15.55 14.37 15.98
CA THR A 3 15.23 13.92 17.33
C THR A 3 16.22 12.81 17.71
N GLU A 4 16.51 12.64 19.01
CA GLU A 4 17.37 11.55 19.53
C GLU A 4 16.96 10.14 19.05
N TRP A 5 15.74 10.00 18.53
CA TRP A 5 15.17 8.76 18.01
C TRP A 5 15.69 8.36 16.62
N ASP A 6 16.26 9.29 15.85
CA ASP A 6 16.67 9.03 14.46
C ASP A 6 17.91 8.11 14.34
N LYS A 7 18.64 7.93 15.46
CA LYS A 7 19.86 7.10 15.51
C LYS A 7 19.71 5.81 16.32
N SER A 8 18.58 5.62 17.00
CA SER A 8 18.33 4.41 17.80
C SER A 8 17.72 3.30 16.97
N THR A 9 18.00 2.07 17.34
CA THR A 9 17.30 0.89 16.82
C THR A 9 16.47 0.25 17.92
N ILE A 10 15.32 -0.30 17.57
CA ILE A 10 14.50 -1.06 18.51
C ILE A 10 15.18 -2.40 18.75
N SER A 11 15.78 -2.55 19.92
CA SER A 11 16.62 -3.70 20.26
C SER A 11 15.94 -4.70 21.20
N THR A 12 14.88 -4.29 21.87
CA THR A 12 14.17 -5.16 22.81
C THR A 12 12.65 -5.19 22.56
N PRO A 13 11.98 -6.33 22.85
CA PRO A 13 10.52 -6.43 22.77
C PRO A 13 9.79 -5.41 23.65
N SER A 14 10.37 -5.00 24.78
CA SER A 14 9.78 -3.99 25.68
C SER A 14 9.81 -2.61 25.06
N GLU A 15 10.89 -2.24 24.36
CA GLU A 15 10.99 -0.98 23.61
C GLU A 15 9.97 -0.95 22.47
N LEU A 16 9.86 -2.05 21.72
CA LEU A 16 8.88 -2.20 20.64
C LEU A 16 7.45 -1.98 21.16
N ALA A 17 7.07 -2.64 22.26
CA ALA A 17 5.73 -2.53 22.82
C ALA A 17 5.44 -1.10 23.31
N ARG A 18 6.38 -0.48 24.02
CA ARG A 18 6.26 0.88 24.56
C ARG A 18 6.15 1.92 23.44
N PHE A 19 7.02 1.81 22.43
CA PHE A 19 6.96 2.69 21.26
C PHE A 19 5.61 2.58 20.55
N THR A 20 5.18 1.36 20.24
CA THR A 20 3.94 1.09 19.52
C THR A 20 2.72 1.62 20.27
N ALA A 21 2.60 1.32 21.57
CA ALA A 21 1.46 1.76 22.37
C ALA A 21 1.34 3.30 22.40
N ARG A 22 2.46 3.97 22.72
CA ARG A 22 2.51 5.44 22.76
C ARG A 22 2.20 6.07 21.40
N TYR A 23 2.71 5.47 20.32
CA TYR A 23 2.51 5.99 18.97
C TYR A 23 1.05 5.85 18.52
N ILE A 24 0.44 4.69 18.78
CA ILE A 24 -0.97 4.43 18.44
C ILE A 24 -1.89 5.44 19.13
N GLU A 25 -1.67 5.71 20.41
CA GLU A 25 -2.45 6.69 21.16
C GLU A 25 -2.38 8.08 20.50
N GLN A 26 -1.18 8.52 20.12
CA GLN A 26 -0.97 9.79 19.42
C GLN A 26 -1.65 9.82 18.05
N PHE A 27 -1.53 8.75 17.27
CA PHE A 27 -2.14 8.66 15.94
C PHE A 27 -3.67 8.70 16.04
N CYS A 28 -4.25 7.89 16.91
CA CYS A 28 -5.70 7.81 17.06
C CYS A 28 -6.31 9.12 17.53
N SER A 29 -5.63 9.87 18.40
CA SER A 29 -6.08 11.19 18.82
C SER A 29 -6.09 12.20 17.67
N ARG A 30 -5.11 12.14 16.76
CA ARG A 30 -5.03 13.04 15.59
C ARG A 30 -6.07 12.70 14.52
N MET A 31 -6.34 11.42 14.31
CA MET A 31 -7.22 10.92 13.24
C MET A 31 -8.67 10.77 13.67
N ALA A 32 -9.04 11.24 14.87
CA ALA A 32 -10.41 11.14 15.39
C ALA A 32 -11.00 9.72 15.24
N PHE A 33 -10.21 8.69 15.57
CA PHE A 33 -10.72 7.33 15.62
C PHE A 33 -11.91 7.26 16.61
N PRO A 34 -12.95 6.50 16.30
CA PRO A 34 -14.09 6.40 17.20
C PRO A 34 -13.65 5.95 18.60
N SER A 35 -14.05 6.69 19.64
CA SER A 35 -13.69 6.40 21.05
C SER A 35 -14.19 5.05 21.55
N ALA A 36 -15.17 4.45 20.85
CA ALA A 36 -15.70 3.11 21.14
C ALA A 36 -14.80 1.97 20.64
N TRP A 37 -13.70 2.28 19.98
CA TRP A 37 -12.82 1.25 19.42
C TRP A 37 -11.79 0.78 20.43
N HIS A 38 -11.69 -0.53 20.57
CA HIS A 38 -10.63 -1.17 21.36
C HIS A 38 -9.42 -1.42 20.47
N ILE A 39 -8.28 -0.83 20.82
CA ILE A 39 -7.02 -1.06 20.13
C ILE A 39 -6.20 -2.06 20.93
N LEU A 40 -5.94 -3.21 20.33
CA LEU A 40 -5.16 -4.28 20.90
C LEU A 40 -3.83 -4.40 20.17
N VAL A 41 -2.75 -4.65 20.90
CA VAL A 41 -1.43 -4.95 20.33
C VAL A 41 -1.12 -6.41 20.62
N SER A 42 -1.09 -7.22 19.56
CA SER A 42 -0.72 -8.63 19.63
C SER A 42 0.74 -8.80 19.21
N ARG A 43 1.54 -9.45 20.04
CA ARG A 43 2.96 -9.69 19.79
C ARG A 43 3.19 -11.13 19.40
N HIS A 44 3.95 -11.33 18.33
CA HIS A 44 4.30 -12.64 17.80
C HIS A 44 5.82 -12.83 17.86
N PRO A 45 6.35 -13.46 18.91
CA PRO A 45 7.81 -13.64 19.09
C PRO A 45 8.41 -14.64 18.09
N LYS A 46 7.59 -15.53 17.52
CA LYS A 46 8.02 -16.53 16.54
C LYS A 46 7.52 -16.17 15.15
N VAL A 47 8.21 -16.67 14.13
CA VAL A 47 7.71 -16.61 12.76
C VAL A 47 6.44 -17.46 12.67
N ASP A 48 5.35 -16.85 12.27
CA ASP A 48 4.12 -17.57 11.95
C ASP A 48 4.32 -18.28 10.60
N ILE A 49 4.41 -19.59 10.61
CA ILE A 49 4.59 -20.42 9.40
C ILE A 49 3.40 -20.33 8.44
N ASN A 50 2.23 -19.95 8.93
CA ASN A 50 1.03 -19.73 8.13
C ASN A 50 0.94 -18.32 7.52
N ARG A 51 1.89 -17.46 7.88
CA ARG A 51 1.93 -16.10 7.37
C ARG A 51 2.34 -16.09 5.90
N SER A 52 1.60 -15.34 5.10
CA SER A 52 2.01 -15.07 3.73
C SER A 52 3.44 -14.50 3.70
N PRO A 53 4.34 -15.02 2.85
CA PRO A 53 5.69 -14.48 2.71
C PRO A 53 5.73 -13.02 2.25
N TYR A 54 4.58 -12.50 1.79
CA TYR A 54 4.40 -11.10 1.39
C TYR A 54 3.83 -10.22 2.51
N ALA A 55 3.51 -10.79 3.68
CA ALA A 55 3.05 -10.01 4.82
C ALA A 55 4.21 -9.16 5.37
N GLY A 56 3.95 -7.88 5.62
CA GLY A 56 4.94 -6.98 6.24
C GLY A 56 5.25 -7.33 7.70
N PRO A 57 6.21 -6.68 8.33
CA PRO A 57 6.62 -6.95 9.72
C PRO A 57 5.51 -6.65 10.74
N LEU A 58 4.47 -5.95 10.32
CA LEU A 58 3.23 -5.79 11.07
C LEU A 58 2.02 -5.78 10.12
N HIS A 59 0.87 -6.14 10.64
CA HIS A 59 -0.42 -5.97 9.97
C HIS A 59 -1.52 -5.71 11.00
N THR A 60 -2.67 -5.31 10.53
CA THR A 60 -3.82 -5.03 11.38
C THR A 60 -5.02 -5.88 10.98
N THR A 61 -5.81 -6.28 11.96
CA THR A 61 -7.13 -6.89 11.75
C THR A 61 -8.19 -6.03 12.42
N LEU A 62 -9.39 -6.04 11.85
CA LEU A 62 -10.52 -5.26 12.33
C LEU A 62 -11.72 -6.19 12.50
N GLU A 63 -12.14 -6.40 13.72
CA GLU A 63 -13.28 -7.26 14.07
C GLU A 63 -14.09 -6.60 15.19
N ASN A 64 -15.41 -6.54 15.04
CA ASN A 64 -16.35 -6.10 16.09
C ASN A 64 -15.91 -4.84 16.86
N GLN A 65 -15.52 -3.77 16.16
CA GLN A 65 -14.99 -2.52 16.74
C GLN A 65 -13.65 -2.68 17.49
N SER A 66 -12.96 -3.80 17.29
CA SER A 66 -11.61 -4.01 17.81
C SER A 66 -10.59 -3.95 16.67
N LEU A 67 -9.62 -3.06 16.78
CA LEU A 67 -8.47 -2.97 15.90
C LEU A 67 -7.29 -3.70 16.57
N THR A 68 -6.90 -4.85 16.04
CA THR A 68 -5.73 -5.57 16.54
C THR A 68 -4.54 -5.29 15.64
N ILE A 69 -3.44 -4.83 16.22
CA ILE A 69 -2.17 -4.61 15.55
C ILE A 69 -1.26 -5.80 15.89
N HIS A 70 -0.94 -6.59 14.88
CA HIS A 70 -0.08 -7.75 14.99
C HIS A 70 1.37 -7.36 14.71
N LEU A 71 2.25 -7.46 15.70
CA LEU A 71 3.67 -7.16 15.60
C LEU A 71 4.48 -8.45 15.54
N TYR A 72 5.26 -8.63 14.48
CA TYR A 72 6.18 -9.76 14.34
C TYR A 72 7.56 -9.34 14.82
N GLU A 73 7.85 -9.62 16.08
CA GLU A 73 9.04 -9.14 16.79
C GLU A 73 10.33 -9.44 16.04
N LYS A 74 10.46 -10.65 15.48
CA LYS A 74 11.67 -11.05 14.77
C LYS A 74 11.96 -10.17 13.54
N ASP A 75 10.92 -9.69 12.86
CA ASP A 75 11.06 -8.85 11.66
C ASP A 75 11.21 -7.35 12.01
N LEU A 76 10.89 -7.00 13.25
CA LEU A 76 10.93 -5.62 13.75
C LEU A 76 12.18 -5.32 14.58
N MET A 77 12.90 -6.36 15.05
CA MET A 77 14.16 -6.12 15.75
C MET A 77 15.20 -5.56 14.78
N GLY A 78 15.92 -4.53 15.25
CA GLY A 78 16.90 -3.80 14.43
C GLY A 78 16.31 -2.77 13.46
N ILE A 79 14.98 -2.63 13.40
CA ILE A 79 14.34 -1.57 12.62
C ILE A 79 14.48 -0.22 13.34
N SER A 80 14.64 0.86 12.58
CA SER A 80 14.62 2.20 13.17
C SER A 80 13.21 2.56 13.66
N PRO A 81 13.06 3.35 14.73
CA PRO A 81 11.77 3.85 15.17
C PRO A 81 10.99 4.58 14.07
N LEU A 82 11.70 5.31 13.21
CA LEU A 82 11.11 6.04 12.10
C LEU A 82 10.52 5.10 11.03
N ALA A 83 11.20 3.99 10.74
CA ALA A 83 10.66 2.97 9.84
C ALA A 83 9.43 2.26 10.45
N LEU A 84 9.46 1.92 11.75
CA LEU A 84 8.31 1.36 12.45
C LEU A 84 7.13 2.33 12.45
N GLN A 85 7.40 3.61 12.69
CA GLN A 85 6.39 4.67 12.61
C GLN A 85 5.72 4.66 11.23
N GLY A 86 6.49 4.64 10.13
CA GLY A 86 5.94 4.61 8.77
C GLY A 86 5.06 3.37 8.51
N TRP A 87 5.42 2.21 9.07
CA TRP A 87 4.59 1.02 9.01
C TRP A 87 3.27 1.19 9.75
N LEU A 88 3.31 1.72 10.98
CA LEU A 88 2.13 2.00 11.79
C LEU A 88 1.22 3.04 11.12
N ASP A 89 1.78 4.14 10.64
CA ASP A 89 1.05 5.20 9.94
C ASP A 89 0.25 4.64 8.76
N MET A 90 0.90 3.87 7.91
CA MET A 90 0.26 3.31 6.72
C MET A 90 -0.83 2.29 7.06
N GLU A 91 -0.61 1.45 8.08
CA GLU A 91 -1.65 0.50 8.50
C GLU A 91 -2.84 1.21 9.17
N LEU A 92 -2.58 2.16 10.04
CA LEU A 92 -3.65 2.92 10.71
C LEU A 92 -4.42 3.81 9.73
N ALA A 93 -3.74 4.51 8.82
CA ALA A 93 -4.39 5.30 7.78
C ALA A 93 -5.29 4.44 6.87
N ARG A 94 -4.84 3.25 6.47
CA ARG A 94 -5.68 2.32 5.70
C ARG A 94 -6.91 1.87 6.48
N ARG A 95 -6.78 1.64 7.79
CA ARG A 95 -7.92 1.26 8.64
C ARG A 95 -8.89 2.42 8.81
N HIS A 96 -8.37 3.64 8.93
CA HIS A 96 -9.23 4.82 8.94
C HIS A 96 -10.11 4.90 7.68
N LEU A 97 -9.57 4.64 6.48
CA LEU A 97 -10.36 4.58 5.25
C LEU A 97 -11.44 3.48 5.27
N GLN A 98 -11.27 2.42 6.05
CA GLN A 98 -12.27 1.35 6.18
C GLN A 98 -13.44 1.71 7.10
N LEU A 99 -13.33 2.80 7.88
CA LEU A 99 -14.45 3.31 8.68
C LEU A 99 -15.58 3.86 7.80
N GLU A 100 -15.26 4.26 6.57
CA GLU A 100 -16.21 4.77 5.59
C GLU A 100 -16.28 3.85 4.34
N PRO A 101 -16.71 2.60 4.50
CA PRO A 101 -16.67 1.62 3.41
C PRO A 101 -17.58 1.99 2.23
N SER A 102 -18.59 2.81 2.44
CA SER A 102 -19.46 3.33 1.37
C SER A 102 -18.74 4.32 0.45
N VAL A 103 -17.69 5.00 0.95
CA VAL A 103 -16.90 5.98 0.22
C VAL A 103 -15.71 5.33 -0.48
N TYR A 104 -14.99 4.45 0.23
CA TYR A 104 -13.72 3.88 -0.24
C TYR A 104 -13.84 2.43 -0.71
N ARG A 105 -14.93 2.11 -1.42
CA ARG A 105 -15.16 0.80 -2.01
C ARG A 105 -15.87 0.94 -3.34
N VAL A 106 -15.46 0.14 -4.32
CA VAL A 106 -16.18 0.01 -5.58
C VAL A 106 -17.18 -1.14 -5.50
N ASN A 107 -18.38 -0.94 -6.03
CA ASN A 107 -19.32 -2.04 -6.22
C ASN A 107 -19.01 -2.72 -7.56
N PHE A 108 -18.30 -3.85 -7.48
CA PHE A 108 -17.87 -4.58 -8.68
C PHE A 108 -19.00 -4.89 -9.65
N ASP A 109 -20.12 -5.40 -9.15
CA ASP A 109 -21.22 -5.87 -9.99
C ASP A 109 -22.00 -4.71 -10.64
N LYS A 110 -22.05 -3.56 -9.98
CA LYS A 110 -22.73 -2.35 -10.49
C LYS A 110 -21.83 -1.52 -11.41
N GLU A 111 -20.54 -1.38 -11.08
CA GLU A 111 -19.68 -0.36 -11.69
C GLU A 111 -18.64 -0.96 -12.66
N ILE A 112 -18.15 -2.15 -12.40
CA ILE A 112 -17.11 -2.82 -13.22
C ILE A 112 -17.72 -3.89 -14.13
N ARG A 113 -18.63 -4.71 -13.61
CA ARG A 113 -19.22 -5.83 -14.35
C ARG A 113 -19.83 -5.43 -15.68
N PRO A 114 -20.56 -4.29 -15.81
CA PRO A 114 -21.13 -3.83 -17.09
C PRO A 114 -20.08 -3.45 -18.15
N LEU A 115 -18.84 -3.15 -17.72
CA LEU A 115 -17.75 -2.76 -18.61
C LEU A 115 -17.06 -3.95 -19.28
N ILE A 116 -17.39 -5.18 -18.89
CA ILE A 116 -16.72 -6.39 -19.35
C ILE A 116 -17.73 -7.40 -19.92
N ASN A 117 -17.32 -8.07 -21.00
CA ASN A 117 -18.07 -9.19 -21.59
C ASN A 117 -17.25 -10.48 -21.43
N ILE A 118 -17.01 -10.89 -20.17
CA ILE A 118 -16.13 -12.02 -19.81
C ILE A 118 -16.80 -12.82 -18.71
N SER A 119 -16.61 -14.14 -18.73
CA SER A 119 -17.13 -15.09 -17.73
C SER A 119 -16.04 -16.04 -17.25
N GLY A 120 -16.37 -16.91 -16.31
CA GLY A 120 -15.46 -17.96 -15.82
C GLY A 120 -14.16 -17.42 -15.22
N SER A 121 -13.04 -18.03 -15.58
CA SER A 121 -11.71 -17.69 -15.06
C SER A 121 -11.28 -16.26 -15.39
N GLY A 122 -11.70 -15.73 -16.55
CA GLY A 122 -11.44 -14.34 -16.94
C GLY A 122 -12.06 -13.34 -15.97
N LEU A 123 -13.27 -13.63 -15.46
CA LEU A 123 -13.93 -12.79 -14.47
C LEU A 123 -13.15 -12.74 -13.14
N GLN A 124 -12.57 -13.86 -12.74
CA GLN A 124 -11.71 -13.90 -11.54
C GLN A 124 -10.45 -13.04 -11.73
N MET A 125 -9.83 -13.09 -12.90
CA MET A 125 -8.68 -12.22 -13.21
C MET A 125 -9.05 -10.74 -13.13
N VAL A 126 -10.21 -10.34 -13.65
CA VAL A 126 -10.71 -8.96 -13.52
C VAL A 126 -10.91 -8.59 -12.04
N ARG A 127 -11.52 -9.47 -11.25
CA ARG A 127 -11.68 -9.23 -9.79
C ARG A 127 -10.33 -9.01 -9.11
N HIS A 128 -9.31 -9.80 -9.45
CA HIS A 128 -7.95 -9.61 -8.93
C HIS A 128 -7.33 -8.27 -9.35
N MET A 129 -7.48 -7.87 -10.61
CA MET A 129 -7.00 -6.56 -11.07
C MET A 129 -7.66 -5.42 -10.31
N VAL A 130 -9.00 -5.44 -10.22
CA VAL A 130 -9.77 -4.41 -9.50
C VAL A 130 -9.36 -4.35 -8.03
N ALA A 131 -9.19 -5.48 -7.35
CA ALA A 131 -8.72 -5.53 -5.97
C ALA A 131 -7.31 -4.91 -5.82
N HIS A 132 -6.44 -5.08 -6.82
CA HIS A 132 -5.13 -4.46 -6.82
C HIS A 132 -5.20 -2.94 -7.06
N LEU A 133 -6.04 -2.49 -7.99
CA LEU A 133 -6.28 -1.06 -8.24
C LEU A 133 -6.86 -0.38 -7.01
N GLU A 134 -7.88 -0.98 -6.41
CA GLU A 134 -8.51 -0.48 -5.17
C GLU A 134 -7.50 -0.36 -4.03
N THR A 135 -6.68 -1.38 -3.83
CA THR A 135 -5.61 -1.33 -2.81
C THR A 135 -4.57 -0.26 -3.14
N GLY A 136 -4.22 -0.09 -4.41
CA GLY A 136 -3.29 0.95 -4.87
C GLY A 136 -3.81 2.36 -4.59
N LEU A 137 -5.09 2.60 -4.89
CA LEU A 137 -5.74 3.87 -4.64
C LEU A 137 -5.85 4.17 -3.14
N LYS A 138 -6.22 3.16 -2.32
CA LYS A 138 -6.21 3.28 -0.85
C LYS A 138 -4.82 3.59 -0.30
N ASN A 139 -3.77 2.99 -0.85
CA ASN A 139 -2.39 3.28 -0.45
C ASN A 139 -2.01 4.73 -0.78
N LEU A 140 -2.44 5.23 -1.94
CA LEU A 140 -2.19 6.62 -2.34
C LEU A 140 -2.87 7.58 -1.36
N ILE A 141 -4.15 7.38 -1.05
CA ILE A 141 -4.91 8.22 -0.10
C ILE A 141 -4.31 8.11 1.31
N ALA A 142 -3.99 6.90 1.77
CA ALA A 142 -3.33 6.72 3.07
C ALA A 142 -1.99 7.47 3.13
N SER A 143 -1.23 7.48 2.03
CA SER A 143 0.03 8.24 1.96
C SER A 143 -0.21 9.76 2.01
N GLN A 144 -1.27 10.28 1.37
CA GLN A 144 -1.66 11.69 1.49
C GLN A 144 -1.98 12.04 2.95
N ILE A 145 -2.77 11.21 3.62
CA ILE A 145 -3.10 11.39 5.05
C ILE A 145 -1.82 11.47 5.90
N VAL A 146 -0.88 10.54 5.70
CA VAL A 146 0.38 10.50 6.46
C VAL A 146 1.23 11.75 6.19
N ILE A 147 1.26 12.23 4.94
CA ILE A 147 1.95 13.47 4.56
C ILE A 147 1.31 14.69 5.26
N GLU A 148 -0.02 14.79 5.24
CA GLU A 148 -0.78 15.87 5.87
C GLU A 148 -0.63 15.87 7.40
N MET A 149 -0.39 14.71 8.01
CA MET A 149 -0.03 14.59 9.42
C MET A 149 1.39 15.06 9.75
N GLY A 150 2.21 15.40 8.75
CA GLY A 150 3.60 15.82 8.91
C GLY A 150 4.60 14.65 9.06
N ASN A 151 4.18 13.40 8.78
CA ASN A 151 4.99 12.21 8.98
C ASN A 151 5.72 11.74 7.69
N SER A 152 6.05 12.69 6.82
CA SER A 152 6.63 12.41 5.49
C SER A 152 7.92 11.59 5.54
N MET A 153 8.79 11.83 6.53
CA MET A 153 10.04 11.07 6.67
C MET A 153 9.78 9.62 7.06
N ALA A 154 8.83 9.35 7.96
CA ALA A 154 8.43 7.99 8.32
C ALA A 154 7.88 7.24 7.10
N LEU A 155 7.07 7.92 6.29
CA LEU A 155 6.54 7.39 5.04
C LEU A 155 7.65 7.07 4.03
N LEU A 156 8.66 7.94 3.90
CA LEU A 156 9.81 7.71 3.04
C LEU A 156 10.56 6.43 3.44
N TYR A 157 10.85 6.25 4.72
CA TYR A 157 11.50 5.04 5.23
C TYR A 157 10.66 3.79 4.97
N TYR A 158 9.35 3.85 5.16
CA TYR A 158 8.44 2.75 4.84
C TYR A 158 8.52 2.34 3.37
N TYR A 159 8.47 3.30 2.43
CA TYR A 159 8.51 2.98 1.00
C TYR A 159 9.89 2.57 0.52
N THR A 160 10.96 3.16 1.02
CA THR A 160 12.33 2.74 0.71
C THR A 160 12.55 1.26 1.04
N TYR A 161 12.01 0.80 2.16
CA TYR A 161 12.06 -0.62 2.53
C TYR A 161 11.27 -1.53 1.57
N LYS A 162 10.20 -1.02 0.94
CA LYS A 162 9.30 -1.79 0.06
C LYS A 162 9.63 -1.70 -1.43
N ILE A 163 10.51 -0.82 -1.84
CA ILE A 163 10.77 -0.57 -3.27
C ILE A 163 11.49 -1.76 -3.93
N ASN A 164 12.41 -2.41 -3.24
CA ASN A 164 13.25 -3.43 -3.84
C ASN A 164 12.44 -4.67 -4.29
N PRO A 165 12.49 -5.02 -5.58
CA PRO A 165 11.89 -6.25 -6.06
C PRO A 165 12.70 -7.47 -5.60
N SER A 166 12.02 -8.59 -5.35
CA SER A 166 12.70 -9.86 -5.12
C SER A 166 13.33 -10.40 -6.41
N VAL A 167 14.30 -11.30 -6.28
CA VAL A 167 14.88 -12.01 -7.44
C VAL A 167 13.79 -12.75 -8.20
N GLU A 168 12.95 -13.49 -7.49
CA GLU A 168 11.80 -14.21 -8.05
C GLU A 168 10.86 -13.29 -8.85
N GLU A 169 10.65 -12.06 -8.38
CA GLU A 169 9.80 -11.10 -9.08
C GLU A 169 10.38 -10.71 -10.44
N LYS A 170 11.69 -10.50 -10.52
CA LYS A 170 12.39 -10.17 -11.78
C LYS A 170 12.31 -11.32 -12.79
N GLU A 171 12.54 -12.55 -12.32
CA GLU A 171 12.43 -13.75 -13.14
C GLU A 171 11.00 -13.99 -13.64
N ASN A 172 10.02 -13.84 -12.75
CA ASN A 172 8.63 -14.00 -13.09
C ASN A 172 8.15 -12.95 -14.09
N TYR A 173 8.64 -11.72 -14.04
CA TYR A 173 8.26 -10.70 -15.01
C TYR A 173 8.53 -11.16 -16.45
N GLN A 174 9.72 -11.70 -16.72
CA GLN A 174 10.08 -12.17 -18.06
C GLN A 174 9.19 -13.33 -18.55
N ARG A 175 8.83 -14.25 -17.64
CA ARG A 175 7.93 -15.38 -17.97
C ARG A 175 6.49 -14.94 -18.21
N LEU A 176 6.03 -13.90 -17.50
CA LEU A 176 4.64 -13.46 -17.53
C LEU A 176 4.38 -12.42 -18.62
N TYR A 177 5.43 -11.82 -19.17
CA TYR A 177 5.33 -10.74 -20.15
C TYR A 177 4.46 -11.10 -21.38
N PRO A 178 4.54 -12.32 -21.96
CA PRO A 178 3.69 -12.71 -23.09
C PRO A 178 2.19 -12.85 -22.75
N HIS A 179 1.87 -13.00 -21.46
CA HIS A 179 0.49 -13.24 -21.02
C HIS A 179 -0.19 -11.94 -20.58
N GLN A 180 -0.95 -11.32 -21.47
CA GLN A 180 -1.59 -10.00 -21.27
C GLN A 180 -2.32 -9.87 -19.92
N TRP A 181 -3.15 -10.86 -19.55
CA TRP A 181 -3.91 -10.84 -18.30
C TRP A 181 -3.02 -10.86 -17.06
N ILE A 182 -2.00 -11.70 -17.07
CA ILE A 182 -1.08 -11.84 -15.95
C ILE A 182 -0.20 -10.59 -15.85
N ARG A 183 0.23 -10.05 -17.01
CA ARG A 183 0.95 -8.77 -17.09
C ARG A 183 0.09 -7.63 -16.50
N ALA A 184 -1.20 -7.57 -16.84
CA ALA A 184 -2.11 -6.57 -16.31
C ALA A 184 -2.23 -6.64 -14.77
N ILE A 185 -2.43 -7.85 -14.22
CA ILE A 185 -2.46 -8.07 -12.77
C ILE A 185 -1.15 -7.65 -12.13
N PHE A 186 -0.01 -8.02 -12.74
CA PHE A 186 1.32 -7.64 -12.24
C PHE A 186 1.47 -6.11 -12.18
N LEU A 187 1.12 -5.39 -13.24
CA LEU A 187 1.22 -3.93 -13.29
C LEU A 187 0.28 -3.25 -12.28
N CYS A 188 -0.97 -3.72 -12.16
CA CYS A 188 -1.88 -3.23 -11.13
C CYS A 188 -1.32 -3.45 -9.71
N ARG A 189 -0.65 -4.60 -9.48
CA ARG A 189 0.04 -4.87 -8.20
C ARG A 189 1.23 -3.94 -7.98
N LYS A 190 2.00 -3.60 -9.03
CA LYS A 190 3.13 -2.67 -8.94
C LYS A 190 2.68 -1.26 -8.60
N ASN A 191 1.54 -0.82 -9.14
CA ASN A 191 1.00 0.49 -8.86
C ASN A 191 0.79 0.76 -7.36
N LYS A 192 0.52 -0.27 -6.55
CA LYS A 192 0.38 -0.13 -5.09
C LYS A 192 1.59 0.48 -4.40
N ARG A 193 2.77 0.34 -4.99
CA ARG A 193 4.04 0.84 -4.45
C ARG A 193 4.57 2.02 -5.26
N PHE A 194 4.32 2.03 -6.56
CA PHE A 194 4.76 3.11 -7.44
C PHE A 194 3.99 4.41 -7.19
N ALA A 195 2.66 4.35 -7.12
CA ALA A 195 1.84 5.55 -6.98
C ALA A 195 2.17 6.38 -5.71
N PRO A 196 2.33 5.78 -4.52
CA PRO A 196 2.78 6.55 -3.35
C PRO A 196 4.20 7.10 -3.47
N ALA A 197 5.13 6.39 -4.13
CA ALA A 197 6.48 6.89 -4.36
C ALA A 197 6.46 8.11 -5.31
N ALA A 198 5.66 8.04 -6.36
CA ALA A 198 5.44 9.15 -7.29
C ALA A 198 4.77 10.35 -6.60
N LEU A 199 3.80 10.11 -5.70
CA LEU A 199 3.19 11.17 -4.89
C LEU A 199 4.22 11.90 -4.02
N MET A 200 5.10 11.17 -3.34
CA MET A 200 6.14 11.78 -2.51
C MET A 200 7.10 12.64 -3.34
N ALA A 201 7.47 12.18 -4.54
CA ALA A 201 8.29 12.95 -5.45
C ALA A 201 7.57 14.21 -5.95
N GLU A 202 6.29 14.12 -6.31
CA GLU A 202 5.46 15.27 -6.73
C GLU A 202 5.30 16.31 -5.61
N LYS A 203 5.19 15.86 -4.35
CA LYS A 203 5.13 16.73 -3.17
C LYS A 203 6.50 17.30 -2.76
N GLY A 204 7.59 16.99 -3.47
CA GLY A 204 8.93 17.48 -3.17
C GLY A 204 9.55 16.85 -1.91
N ILE A 205 9.00 15.75 -1.39
CA ILE A 205 9.49 15.08 -0.18
C ILE A 205 10.76 14.28 -0.50
N ALA A 206 10.76 13.60 -1.65
CA ALA A 206 11.87 12.77 -2.13
C ALA A 206 11.85 12.72 -3.65
N ALA A 207 12.35 13.77 -4.30
CA ALA A 207 12.31 13.91 -5.76
C ALA A 207 13.04 12.75 -6.49
N GLU A 208 14.10 12.22 -5.88
CA GLU A 208 14.89 11.09 -6.40
C GLU A 208 14.23 9.72 -6.23
N LEU A 209 13.15 9.61 -5.46
CA LEU A 209 12.53 8.33 -5.12
C LEU A 209 11.97 7.60 -6.37
N VAL A 210 11.42 8.35 -7.31
CA VAL A 210 10.94 7.80 -8.59
C VAL A 210 12.10 7.28 -9.43
N SER A 211 13.19 8.04 -9.52
CA SER A 211 14.41 7.58 -10.23
C SER A 211 15.01 6.34 -9.57
N TYR A 212 15.06 6.31 -8.24
CA TYR A 212 15.49 5.13 -7.50
C TYR A 212 14.56 3.93 -7.76
N TRP A 213 13.24 4.14 -7.76
CA TRP A 213 12.26 3.11 -8.08
C TRP A 213 12.50 2.53 -9.48
N TRP A 214 12.72 3.39 -10.51
CA TRP A 214 13.00 2.94 -11.87
C TRP A 214 14.31 2.17 -11.99
N ASN A 215 15.35 2.57 -11.26
CA ASN A 215 16.60 1.84 -11.21
C ASN A 215 16.42 0.43 -10.62
N CYS A 216 15.67 0.30 -9.53
CA CYS A 216 15.34 -1.00 -8.95
C CYS A 216 14.50 -1.88 -9.91
N HIS A 217 13.70 -1.25 -10.79
CA HIS A 217 12.81 -1.91 -11.74
C HIS A 217 13.30 -1.77 -13.20
N ALA A 218 14.62 -1.70 -13.40
CA ALA A 218 15.23 -1.57 -14.74
C ALA A 218 14.87 -2.73 -15.71
N TYR A 219 14.44 -3.87 -15.15
CA TYR A 219 13.98 -5.03 -15.92
C TYR A 219 12.61 -4.82 -16.61
N MET A 220 11.84 -3.80 -16.23
CA MET A 220 10.55 -3.51 -16.84
C MET A 220 10.71 -2.77 -18.17
N SER A 221 9.82 -3.07 -19.12
CA SER A 221 9.82 -2.40 -20.42
C SER A 221 9.47 -0.91 -20.31
N PRO A 222 9.90 -0.08 -21.29
CA PRO A 222 9.51 1.33 -21.34
C PRO A 222 7.98 1.54 -21.40
N GLU A 223 7.24 0.63 -22.06
CA GLU A 223 5.79 0.66 -22.15
C GLU A 223 5.14 0.45 -20.77
N ASP A 224 5.63 -0.52 -20.01
CA ASP A 224 5.11 -0.78 -18.66
C ASP A 224 5.43 0.34 -17.68
N LYS A 225 6.56 1.00 -17.86
CA LYS A 225 6.91 2.20 -17.10
C LYS A 225 5.93 3.33 -17.38
N ARG A 226 5.69 3.66 -18.66
CA ARG A 226 4.69 4.67 -19.05
C ARG A 226 3.28 4.32 -18.61
N PHE A 227 2.94 3.03 -18.65
CA PHE A 227 1.67 2.55 -18.13
C PHE A 227 1.48 2.89 -16.65
N LEU A 228 2.48 2.64 -15.81
CA LEU A 228 2.43 2.97 -14.37
C LEU A 228 2.36 4.48 -14.12
N GLU A 229 3.10 5.28 -14.89
CA GLU A 229 3.04 6.75 -14.81
C GLU A 229 1.64 7.28 -15.15
N THR A 230 1.03 6.76 -16.22
CA THR A 230 -0.35 7.13 -16.59
C THR A 230 -1.35 6.67 -15.53
N LEU A 231 -1.16 5.46 -14.99
CA LEU A 231 -2.04 4.95 -13.94
C LEU A 231 -1.94 5.77 -12.65
N PHE A 232 -0.74 6.24 -12.30
CA PHE A 232 -0.55 7.18 -11.20
C PHE A 232 -1.27 8.51 -11.48
N TYR A 233 -1.09 9.10 -12.65
CA TYR A 233 -1.75 10.33 -13.03
C TYR A 233 -3.28 10.23 -12.86
N LEU A 234 -3.90 9.15 -13.36
CA LEU A 234 -5.33 8.89 -13.19
C LEU A 234 -5.71 8.75 -11.71
N SER A 235 -4.92 8.02 -10.92
CA SER A 235 -5.19 7.78 -9.51
C SER A 235 -5.05 9.03 -8.64
N ASN A 236 -4.27 10.02 -9.07
CA ASN A 236 -3.99 11.24 -8.31
C ASN A 236 -4.99 12.38 -8.59
N GLN A 237 -5.95 12.17 -9.49
CA GLN A 237 -6.99 13.16 -9.82
C GLN A 237 -8.12 13.14 -8.78
N ASN A 238 -7.87 13.74 -7.60
CA ASN A 238 -8.87 13.90 -6.54
C ASN A 238 -9.51 12.60 -6.01
N PRO A 239 -8.71 11.58 -5.66
CA PRO A 239 -9.20 10.23 -5.33
C PRO A 239 -10.05 10.21 -4.05
N VAL A 240 -9.92 11.20 -3.17
CA VAL A 240 -10.69 11.29 -1.93
C VAL A 240 -12.17 11.59 -2.21
N LYS A 241 -12.45 12.48 -3.16
CA LYS A 241 -13.84 12.86 -3.49
C LYS A 241 -14.52 11.87 -4.45
N HIS A 242 -13.76 11.24 -5.34
CA HIS A 242 -14.27 10.47 -6.46
C HIS A 242 -13.65 9.07 -6.51
N PHE A 243 -13.60 8.38 -5.37
CA PHE A 243 -12.89 7.09 -5.26
C PHE A 243 -13.37 6.07 -6.28
N SER A 244 -14.68 5.82 -6.35
CA SER A 244 -15.25 4.83 -7.26
C SER A 244 -15.06 5.23 -8.74
N GLU A 245 -15.33 6.48 -9.08
CA GLU A 245 -15.16 7.03 -10.43
C GLU A 245 -13.69 6.93 -10.87
N THR A 246 -12.75 7.32 -10.00
CA THR A 246 -11.31 7.21 -10.25
C THR A 246 -10.92 5.75 -10.52
N LEU A 247 -11.40 4.83 -9.71
CA LEU A 247 -11.10 3.40 -9.88
C LEU A 247 -11.68 2.84 -11.18
N VAL A 248 -12.89 3.25 -11.55
CA VAL A 248 -13.52 2.88 -12.83
C VAL A 248 -12.69 3.39 -14.00
N GLU A 249 -12.20 4.63 -13.98
CA GLU A 249 -11.35 5.18 -15.04
C GLU A 249 -10.00 4.47 -15.12
N MET A 250 -9.37 4.17 -13.98
CA MET A 250 -8.16 3.34 -13.93
C MET A 250 -8.42 1.96 -14.56
N PHE A 251 -9.55 1.32 -14.26
CA PHE A 251 -9.89 0.03 -14.83
C PHE A 251 -10.14 0.11 -16.35
N LYS A 252 -10.85 1.13 -16.84
CA LYS A 252 -11.05 1.36 -18.29
C LYS A 252 -9.70 1.52 -19.00
N PHE A 253 -8.78 2.29 -18.41
CA PHE A 253 -7.44 2.43 -18.96
C PHE A 253 -6.70 1.09 -19.02
N VAL A 254 -6.65 0.31 -17.93
CA VAL A 254 -6.04 -1.03 -17.93
C VAL A 254 -6.65 -1.92 -19.00
N LYS A 255 -7.98 -1.93 -19.11
CA LYS A 255 -8.71 -2.71 -20.11
C LYS A 255 -8.28 -2.31 -21.51
N SER A 256 -8.27 -1.03 -21.84
CA SER A 256 -7.96 -0.53 -23.19
C SER A 256 -6.52 -0.81 -23.60
N GLN A 257 -5.58 -0.75 -22.69
CA GLN A 257 -4.14 -0.90 -23.00
C GLN A 257 -3.68 -2.36 -23.03
N LEU A 258 -4.29 -3.22 -22.24
CA LEU A 258 -3.76 -4.57 -22.00
C LEU A 258 -4.74 -5.71 -22.35
N LEU A 259 -6.04 -5.44 -22.49
CA LEU A 259 -7.04 -6.50 -22.63
C LEU A 259 -7.83 -6.46 -23.95
N VAL A 260 -7.69 -5.40 -24.73
CA VAL A 260 -8.35 -5.23 -26.03
C VAL A 260 -7.36 -5.52 -27.15
N ARG A 261 -7.07 -6.80 -27.37
CA ARG A 261 -6.49 -7.32 -28.62
C ARG A 261 -7.15 -8.62 -28.98
#